data_f096ba32da7cdb74a265a6d3ea61b8a5
#
_entry.id   f096ba32da7cdb74a265a6d3ea61b8a5
#
_cell.length_a   1.000
_cell.length_b   1.000
_cell.length_c   1.000
_cell.angle_alpha   90.00
_cell.angle_beta   90.00
_cell.angle_gamma   90.00
#
_symmetry.space_group_name_H-M   'P 1'
#
loop_
_entity.id
_entity.type
_entity.pdbx_description
1 polymer ?
#
loop_
_entity_poly.entity_id
_entity_poly.type
_entity_poly.pdbx_seq_one_letter_code
_entity_poly.pdbx_strand_id
1 'polypeptide(L)'
;MNSLFVDPKGQLDDIIIENEGTSPLLFAFFEDACDRDIRIRVKGNASVKIALADFSRGKGETRVSIDLDEPGASAEFHAAVLSSGDDRKTVLANCFHHAHHTDGLIENYGIAEGNSRLSFLGKSDISKGAYGSKTRQSAKIIVFDEHCVAQASPILCIDENDVQASHAAVVGKLNEEHIYYLLSRGLSLADARRLISLGYLKPIESFFEGETRNRIEEAIERGI
;
A
#
# COMPACT_ATOMS: atom_id res chain seq x y z
N MET A 1 9.41 13.19 -14.13
CA MET A 1 10.65 12.51 -13.68
C MET A 1 10.25 11.48 -12.65
N ASN A 2 10.58 10.21 -12.83
CA ASN A 2 10.23 9.17 -11.85
C ASN A 2 11.13 9.34 -10.63
N SER A 3 10.57 9.59 -9.44
CA SER A 3 11.34 9.65 -8.20
C SER A 3 11.29 8.30 -7.51
N LEU A 4 12.43 7.61 -7.44
CA LEU A 4 12.58 6.32 -6.76
C LEU A 4 13.39 6.50 -5.46
N PHE A 5 12.82 6.03 -4.37
CA PHE A 5 13.42 6.00 -3.05
C PHE A 5 13.62 4.54 -2.60
N VAL A 6 14.87 4.11 -2.46
CA VAL A 6 15.20 2.76 -1.99
C VAL A 6 15.72 2.85 -0.58
N ASP A 7 15.11 2.10 0.33
CA ASP A 7 15.42 2.03 1.77
C ASP A 7 15.63 3.39 2.48
N PRO A 8 14.77 4.42 2.23
CA PRO A 8 14.84 5.68 2.96
C PRO A 8 14.53 5.43 4.45
N LYS A 9 15.12 6.24 5.33
CA LYS A 9 14.97 6.11 6.79
C LYS A 9 14.44 7.41 7.40
N GLY A 10 13.61 7.26 8.44
CA GLY A 10 13.10 8.38 9.20
C GLY A 10 12.09 9.26 8.45
N GLN A 11 12.08 10.53 8.76
CA GLN A 11 11.23 11.52 8.12
C GLN A 11 11.88 12.00 6.82
N LEU A 12 11.12 11.96 5.73
CA LEU A 12 11.51 12.57 4.47
C LEU A 12 11.04 14.02 4.42
N ASP A 13 11.74 14.86 3.65
CA ASP A 13 11.28 16.20 3.32
C ASP A 13 9.94 16.14 2.56
N ASP A 14 9.13 17.19 2.69
CA ASP A 14 7.84 17.26 2.01
C ASP A 14 8.02 17.19 0.48
N ILE A 15 7.34 16.26 -0.15
CA ILE A 15 7.35 16.08 -1.60
C ILE A 15 6.18 16.86 -2.18
N ILE A 16 6.48 17.89 -2.99
CA ILE A 16 5.46 18.76 -3.57
C ILE A 16 5.29 18.44 -5.05
N ILE A 17 4.07 18.17 -5.47
CA ILE A 17 3.69 17.88 -6.85
C ILE A 17 2.82 19.04 -7.36
N GLU A 18 3.36 19.82 -8.28
CA GLU A 18 2.72 21.05 -8.81
C GLU A 18 2.53 21.01 -10.34
N ASN A 19 3.22 20.10 -11.03
CA ASN A 19 3.17 20.04 -12.49
C ASN A 19 1.91 19.33 -12.97
N GLU A 20 1.24 19.86 -13.96
CA GLU A 20 0.14 19.17 -14.65
C GLU A 20 0.63 17.82 -15.22
N GLY A 21 -0.22 16.82 -15.14
CA GLY A 21 0.07 15.45 -15.53
C GLY A 21 0.35 14.54 -14.33
N THR A 22 0.70 13.30 -14.61
CA THR A 22 0.90 12.28 -13.58
C THR A 22 2.38 12.10 -13.27
N SER A 23 2.72 12.29 -11.99
CA SER A 23 4.08 12.08 -11.46
C SER A 23 4.15 10.77 -10.69
N PRO A 24 5.01 9.80 -11.06
CA PRO A 24 5.22 8.61 -10.26
C PRO A 24 6.19 8.86 -9.11
N LEU A 25 5.81 8.39 -7.91
CA LEU A 25 6.65 8.31 -6.72
C LEU A 25 6.77 6.86 -6.28
N LEU A 26 7.98 6.34 -6.23
CA LEU A 26 8.24 4.93 -6.02
C LEU A 26 9.07 4.73 -4.75
N PHE A 27 8.58 3.89 -3.85
CA PHE A 27 9.25 3.54 -2.60
C PHE A 27 9.45 2.03 -2.54
N ALA A 28 10.67 1.59 -2.34
CA ALA A 28 11.01 0.17 -2.22
C ALA A 28 11.88 -0.08 -0.98
N PHE A 29 11.46 -0.99 -0.10
CA PHE A 29 12.12 -1.30 1.16
C PHE A 29 12.50 -2.78 1.18
N PHE A 30 13.79 -3.06 1.37
CA PHE A 30 14.36 -4.41 1.32
C PHE A 30 15.24 -4.73 2.54
N GLU A 31 15.76 -3.69 3.20
CA GLU A 31 16.63 -3.83 4.38
C GLU A 31 15.82 -3.96 5.67
N ASP A 32 16.39 -3.54 6.79
CA ASP A 32 15.71 -3.55 8.07
C ASP A 32 14.53 -2.59 8.07
N ALA A 33 13.39 -3.07 8.56
CA ALA A 33 12.22 -2.25 8.79
C ALA A 33 12.53 -1.17 9.83
N CYS A 34 12.05 0.03 9.59
CA CYS A 34 12.20 1.16 10.50
C CYS A 34 10.98 2.08 10.36
N ASP A 35 10.88 3.04 11.29
CA ASP A 35 9.83 4.05 11.20
C ASP A 35 10.16 5.05 10.10
N ARG A 36 9.16 5.35 9.26
CA ARG A 36 9.25 6.30 8.14
C ARG A 36 8.03 7.20 8.13
N ASP A 37 8.26 8.49 7.88
CA ASP A 37 7.20 9.49 7.69
C ASP A 37 7.40 10.17 6.33
N ILE A 38 6.44 10.00 5.44
CA ILE A 38 6.45 10.47 4.06
C ILE A 38 5.26 11.39 3.88
N ARG A 39 5.50 12.67 3.57
CA ARG A 39 4.46 13.62 3.27
C ARG A 39 4.50 14.07 1.83
N ILE A 40 3.34 14.02 1.16
CA ILE A 40 3.18 14.35 -0.25
C ILE A 40 2.06 15.38 -0.35
N ARG A 41 2.36 16.51 -0.98
CA ARG A 41 1.41 17.59 -1.21
C ARG A 41 1.15 17.72 -2.71
N VAL A 42 -0.11 17.63 -3.11
CA VAL A 42 -0.53 17.72 -4.52
C VAL A 42 -1.33 18.99 -4.73
N LYS A 43 -0.87 19.80 -5.68
CA LYS A 43 -1.44 21.12 -5.97
C LYS A 43 -2.02 21.20 -7.36
N GLY A 44 -3.04 22.06 -7.51
CA GLY A 44 -3.71 22.31 -8.80
C GLY A 44 -4.25 21.02 -9.42
N ASN A 45 -4.27 20.96 -10.73
CA ASN A 45 -4.67 19.77 -11.49
C ASN A 45 -3.57 18.69 -11.59
N ALA A 46 -2.61 18.69 -10.67
CA ALA A 46 -1.56 17.67 -10.66
C ALA A 46 -2.09 16.32 -10.18
N SER A 47 -1.44 15.25 -10.65
CA SER A 47 -1.73 13.87 -10.28
C SER A 47 -0.47 13.16 -9.84
N VAL A 48 -0.57 12.31 -8.82
CA VAL A 48 0.53 11.48 -8.36
C VAL A 48 0.13 10.02 -8.29
N LYS A 49 1.00 9.13 -8.81
CA LYS A 49 0.90 7.69 -8.59
C LYS A 49 2.01 7.24 -7.66
N ILE A 50 1.63 6.72 -6.49
CA ILE A 50 2.55 6.32 -5.44
C ILE A 50 2.53 4.80 -5.36
N ALA A 51 3.69 4.17 -5.50
CA ALA A 51 3.85 2.75 -5.28
C ALA A 51 4.83 2.50 -4.12
N LEU A 52 4.41 1.69 -3.15
CA LEU A 52 5.19 1.29 -1.99
C LEU A 52 5.32 -0.23 -1.97
N ALA A 53 6.54 -0.73 -2.14
CA ALA A 53 6.89 -2.13 -2.07
C ALA A 53 7.72 -2.37 -0.80
N ASP A 54 7.12 -3.00 0.24
CA ASP A 54 7.80 -3.25 1.51
C ASP A 54 8.05 -4.75 1.73
N PHE A 55 9.28 -5.15 1.46
CA PHE A 55 9.85 -6.47 1.69
C PHE A 55 10.95 -6.43 2.75
N SER A 56 11.04 -5.35 3.54
CA SER A 56 11.99 -5.20 4.64
C SER A 56 11.73 -6.23 5.75
N ARG A 57 12.68 -6.40 6.67
CA ARG A 57 12.56 -7.36 7.77
C ARG A 57 12.61 -6.66 9.12
N GLY A 58 11.86 -7.17 10.08
CA GLY A 58 11.88 -6.67 11.45
C GLY A 58 10.65 -5.85 11.81
N LYS A 59 10.86 -4.72 12.52
CA LYS A 59 9.76 -3.90 13.06
C LYS A 59 9.84 -2.47 12.55
N GLY A 60 8.72 -1.95 12.02
CA GLY A 60 8.64 -0.57 11.58
C GLY A 60 7.21 -0.12 11.26
N GLU A 61 7.01 1.18 11.34
CA GLU A 61 5.80 1.88 10.92
C GLU A 61 6.13 2.80 9.74
N THR A 62 5.43 2.64 8.63
CA THR A 62 5.51 3.56 7.49
C THR A 62 4.24 4.39 7.43
N ARG A 63 4.38 5.70 7.65
CA ARG A 63 3.30 6.66 7.51
C ARG A 63 3.44 7.38 6.18
N VAL A 64 2.37 7.37 5.39
CA VAL A 64 2.25 8.15 4.16
C VAL A 64 1.05 9.08 4.32
N SER A 65 1.30 10.39 4.28
CA SER A 65 0.27 11.42 4.34
C SER A 65 0.22 12.15 2.99
N ILE A 66 -0.94 12.14 2.37
CA ILE A 66 -1.18 12.73 1.05
C ILE A 66 -2.17 13.88 1.25
N ASP A 67 -1.72 15.10 1.03
CA ASP A 67 -2.52 16.31 1.10
C ASP A 67 -2.91 16.76 -0.32
N LEU A 68 -4.21 16.72 -0.65
CA LEU A 68 -4.77 17.22 -1.89
C LEU A 68 -5.19 18.67 -1.65
N ASP A 69 -4.23 19.60 -1.81
CA ASP A 69 -4.33 20.97 -1.31
C ASP A 69 -5.17 21.90 -2.19
N GLU A 70 -5.27 21.62 -3.48
CA GLU A 70 -5.89 22.52 -4.45
C GLU A 70 -6.91 21.79 -5.35
N PRO A 71 -7.83 22.52 -5.99
CA PRO A 71 -8.86 21.92 -6.84
C PRO A 71 -8.29 21.06 -7.97
N GLY A 72 -8.91 19.90 -8.20
CA GLY A 72 -8.51 18.95 -9.24
C GLY A 72 -7.30 18.09 -8.91
N ALA A 73 -6.67 18.26 -7.75
CA ALA A 73 -5.56 17.43 -7.30
C ALA A 73 -5.99 15.96 -7.16
N SER A 74 -5.14 15.04 -7.59
CA SER A 74 -5.43 13.60 -7.49
C SER A 74 -4.23 12.76 -7.05
N ALA A 75 -4.51 11.67 -6.33
CA ALA A 75 -3.50 10.73 -5.88
C ALA A 75 -3.99 9.28 -5.95
N GLU A 76 -3.14 8.40 -6.44
CA GLU A 76 -3.31 6.95 -6.35
C GLU A 76 -2.16 6.37 -5.51
N PHE A 77 -2.48 5.72 -4.40
CA PHE A 77 -1.50 5.04 -3.55
C PHE A 77 -1.71 3.53 -3.61
N HIS A 78 -0.66 2.81 -3.95
CA HIS A 78 -0.64 1.35 -4.01
C HIS A 78 0.48 0.81 -3.12
N ALA A 79 0.15 -0.08 -2.19
CA ALA A 79 1.14 -0.76 -1.37
C ALA A 79 1.09 -2.27 -1.55
N ALA A 80 2.27 -2.89 -1.59
CA ALA A 80 2.44 -4.33 -1.47
C ALA A 80 3.44 -4.63 -0.33
N VAL A 81 2.99 -5.38 0.68
CA VAL A 81 3.76 -5.63 1.90
C VAL A 81 3.81 -7.12 2.20
N LEU A 82 5.01 -7.64 2.36
CA LEU A 82 5.24 -8.97 2.91
C LEU A 82 5.73 -8.84 4.36
N SER A 83 5.05 -9.49 5.28
CA SER A 83 5.44 -9.59 6.69
C SER A 83 5.61 -11.06 7.05
N SER A 84 6.82 -11.48 7.37
CA SER A 84 7.16 -12.90 7.58
C SER A 84 8.02 -13.13 8.82
N GLY A 85 8.07 -14.39 9.31
CA GLY A 85 8.79 -14.73 10.53
C GLY A 85 8.21 -13.98 11.74
N ASP A 86 9.02 -13.15 12.40
CA ASP A 86 8.63 -12.33 13.55
C ASP A 86 8.46 -10.84 13.21
N ASP A 87 8.33 -10.50 11.93
CA ASP A 87 8.15 -9.12 11.48
C ASP A 87 6.91 -8.46 12.09
N ARG A 88 6.99 -7.15 12.33
CA ARG A 88 5.88 -6.32 12.81
C ARG A 88 5.80 -5.05 12.01
N LYS A 89 4.92 -5.01 11.04
CA LYS A 89 4.79 -3.91 10.10
C LYS A 89 3.45 -3.21 10.21
N THR A 90 3.50 -1.90 10.17
CA THR A 90 2.30 -1.06 10.09
C THR A 90 2.47 -0.09 8.93
N VAL A 91 1.48 -0.01 8.06
CA VAL A 91 1.38 1.04 7.04
C VAL A 91 0.17 1.90 7.36
N LEU A 92 0.40 3.20 7.59
CA LEU A 92 -0.63 4.21 7.73
C LEU A 92 -0.68 5.02 6.44
N ALA A 93 -1.73 4.84 5.66
CA ALA A 93 -1.94 5.60 4.42
C ALA A 93 -3.10 6.58 4.63
N ASN A 94 -2.79 7.88 4.67
CA ASN A 94 -3.77 8.93 4.89
C ASN A 94 -3.91 9.79 3.63
N CYS A 95 -5.15 10.15 3.26
CA CYS A 95 -5.46 11.05 2.17
C CYS A 95 -6.38 12.17 2.68
N PHE A 96 -5.94 13.40 2.57
CA PHE A 96 -6.65 14.59 3.04
C PHE A 96 -7.10 15.42 1.84
N HIS A 97 -8.42 15.62 1.72
CA HIS A 97 -9.05 16.39 0.66
C HIS A 97 -9.36 17.80 1.20
N HIS A 98 -8.48 18.77 0.90
CA HIS A 98 -8.62 20.16 1.37
C HIS A 98 -9.37 21.05 0.39
N ALA A 99 -9.51 20.64 -0.88
CA ALA A 99 -10.14 21.40 -1.94
C ALA A 99 -11.19 20.58 -2.69
N HIS A 100 -12.02 21.26 -3.48
CA HIS A 100 -13.09 20.62 -4.27
C HIS A 100 -12.56 19.85 -5.49
N HIS A 101 -13.35 18.86 -5.95
CA HIS A 101 -13.06 18.02 -7.12
C HIS A 101 -11.71 17.29 -7.04
N THR A 102 -11.31 16.89 -5.86
CA THR A 102 -10.10 16.07 -5.64
C THR A 102 -10.42 14.58 -5.71
N ASP A 103 -9.44 13.74 -6.09
CA ASP A 103 -9.61 12.30 -6.21
C ASP A 103 -8.50 11.53 -5.47
N GLY A 104 -8.87 10.65 -4.55
CA GLY A 104 -7.95 9.87 -3.73
C GLY A 104 -8.25 8.37 -3.80
N LEU A 105 -7.25 7.58 -4.19
CA LEU A 105 -7.31 6.11 -4.17
C LEU A 105 -6.22 5.56 -3.25
N ILE A 106 -6.60 4.65 -2.35
CA ILE A 106 -5.67 3.87 -1.50
C ILE A 106 -5.93 2.39 -1.72
N GLU A 107 -4.94 1.64 -2.17
CA GLU A 107 -5.00 0.20 -2.33
C GLU A 107 -3.82 -0.48 -1.64
N ASN A 108 -4.11 -1.29 -0.62
CA ASN A 108 -3.11 -2.01 0.16
C ASN A 108 -3.28 -3.51 -0.01
N TYR A 109 -2.22 -4.20 -0.41
CA TYR A 109 -2.13 -5.64 -0.52
C TYR A 109 -1.05 -6.17 0.40
N GLY A 110 -1.38 -7.17 1.22
CA GLY A 110 -0.43 -7.72 2.19
C GLY A 110 -0.50 -9.22 2.34
N ILE A 111 0.63 -9.79 2.71
CA ILE A 111 0.74 -11.18 3.15
C ILE A 111 1.39 -11.20 4.52
N ALA A 112 0.80 -11.98 5.42
CA ALA A 112 1.33 -12.27 6.74
C ALA A 112 1.59 -13.77 6.88
N GLU A 113 2.82 -14.16 7.27
CA GLU A 113 3.22 -15.54 7.49
C GLU A 113 4.09 -15.72 8.74
N GLY A 114 4.21 -16.95 9.24
CA GLY A 114 4.96 -17.25 10.46
C GLY A 114 4.26 -16.74 11.72
N ASN A 115 4.95 -15.93 12.53
CA ASN A 115 4.43 -15.26 13.73
C ASN A 115 4.27 -13.75 13.52
N SER A 116 4.23 -13.31 12.27
CA SER A 116 4.31 -11.90 11.92
C SER A 116 3.04 -11.12 12.27
N ARG A 117 3.17 -9.79 12.28
CA ARG A 117 2.05 -8.86 12.42
C ARG A 117 2.06 -7.87 11.26
N LEU A 118 0.92 -7.72 10.60
CA LEU A 118 0.73 -6.75 9.54
C LEU A 118 -0.53 -5.93 9.79
N SER A 119 -0.39 -4.61 9.83
CA SER A 119 -1.51 -3.69 9.99
C SER A 119 -1.56 -2.68 8.85
N PHE A 120 -2.71 -2.58 8.20
CA PHE A 120 -3.04 -1.49 7.30
C PHE A 120 -4.05 -0.57 7.97
N LEU A 121 -3.62 0.66 8.24
CA LEU A 121 -4.47 1.71 8.79
C LEU A 121 -4.60 2.78 7.72
N GLY A 122 -5.83 3.12 7.35
CA GLY A 122 -6.09 4.08 6.29
C GLY A 122 -7.09 5.13 6.74
N LYS A 123 -6.79 6.41 6.52
CA LYS A 123 -7.75 7.50 6.76
C LYS A 123 -7.92 8.30 5.48
N SER A 124 -9.16 8.46 5.02
CA SER A 124 -9.52 9.52 4.08
C SER A 124 -10.35 10.56 4.81
N ASP A 125 -9.93 11.81 4.68
CA ASP A 125 -10.56 12.96 5.33
C ASP A 125 -11.01 13.95 4.26
N ILE A 126 -12.32 14.19 4.15
CA ILE A 126 -12.88 15.16 3.21
C ILE A 126 -13.40 16.35 4.00
N SER A 127 -12.68 17.45 3.92
CA SER A 127 -12.99 18.69 4.65
C SER A 127 -14.22 19.36 4.08
N LYS A 128 -14.87 20.17 4.91
CA LYS A 128 -15.98 21.03 4.47
C LYS A 128 -15.52 21.98 3.36
N GLY A 129 -16.30 22.06 2.27
CA GLY A 129 -15.95 22.82 1.08
C GLY A 129 -15.23 22.01 0.00
N ALA A 130 -14.83 20.78 0.28
CA ALA A 130 -14.24 19.88 -0.70
C ALA A 130 -15.31 19.11 -1.51
N TYR A 131 -16.33 19.80 -1.98
CA TYR A 131 -17.43 19.22 -2.78
C TYR A 131 -16.94 18.61 -4.10
N GLY A 132 -17.68 17.65 -4.64
CA GLY A 132 -17.33 16.95 -5.87
C GLY A 132 -16.11 16.04 -5.75
N SER A 133 -15.57 15.86 -4.54
CA SER A 133 -14.41 15.02 -4.30
C SER A 133 -14.78 13.55 -4.23
N LYS A 134 -13.79 12.68 -4.54
CA LYS A 134 -13.92 11.23 -4.52
C LYS A 134 -12.81 10.60 -3.70
N THR A 135 -13.16 9.61 -2.88
CA THR A 135 -12.16 8.81 -2.18
C THR A 135 -12.55 7.34 -2.15
N ARG A 136 -11.59 6.47 -2.36
CA ARG A 136 -11.78 5.02 -2.25
C ARG A 136 -10.59 4.39 -1.56
N GLN A 137 -10.87 3.53 -0.58
CA GLN A 137 -9.85 2.76 0.11
C GLN A 137 -10.14 1.28 -0.03
N SER A 138 -9.11 0.49 -0.29
CA SER A 138 -9.16 -0.96 -0.17
C SER A 138 -7.93 -1.50 0.54
N ALA A 139 -8.13 -2.48 1.42
CA ALA A 139 -7.06 -3.19 2.09
C ALA A 139 -7.35 -4.69 2.09
N LYS A 140 -6.40 -5.48 1.61
CA LYS A 140 -6.52 -6.93 1.57
C LYS A 140 -5.28 -7.56 2.17
N ILE A 141 -5.47 -8.42 3.19
CA ILE A 141 -4.38 -9.18 3.81
C ILE A 141 -4.71 -10.66 3.75
N ILE A 142 -3.80 -11.46 3.19
CA ILE A 142 -3.85 -12.92 3.28
C ILE A 142 -2.96 -13.34 4.45
N VAL A 143 -3.53 -14.19 5.30
CA VAL A 143 -2.85 -14.79 6.45
C VAL A 143 -2.56 -16.25 6.13
N PHE A 144 -1.28 -16.62 6.16
CA PHE A 144 -0.84 -17.99 5.83
C PHE A 144 -0.81 -18.91 7.06
N ASP A 145 -0.49 -18.37 8.22
CA ASP A 145 -0.26 -19.16 9.42
C ASP A 145 -1.13 -18.69 10.60
N GLU A 146 -1.45 -19.60 11.51
CA GLU A 146 -2.40 -19.34 12.61
C GLU A 146 -1.88 -18.35 13.64
N HIS A 147 -0.57 -18.18 13.75
CA HIS A 147 0.08 -17.28 14.70
C HIS A 147 0.22 -15.86 14.18
N CYS A 148 -0.13 -15.62 12.93
CA CYS A 148 -0.12 -14.28 12.35
C CYS A 148 -1.21 -13.40 12.96
N VAL A 149 -0.91 -12.12 13.11
CA VAL A 149 -1.90 -11.10 13.46
C VAL A 149 -2.01 -10.11 12.30
N ALA A 150 -3.19 -10.02 11.71
CA ALA A 150 -3.45 -9.10 10.59
C ALA A 150 -4.62 -8.17 10.92
N GLN A 151 -4.46 -6.89 10.59
CA GLN A 151 -5.48 -5.87 10.80
C GLN A 151 -5.61 -4.97 9.57
N ALA A 152 -6.84 -4.72 9.13
CA ALA A 152 -7.15 -3.72 8.13
C ALA A 152 -8.27 -2.81 8.67
N SER A 153 -7.95 -1.53 8.88
CA SER A 153 -8.85 -0.55 9.50
C SER A 153 -8.94 0.72 8.66
N PRO A 154 -9.77 0.73 7.62
CA PRO A 154 -10.04 1.94 6.85
C PRO A 154 -11.01 2.86 7.63
N ILE A 155 -10.73 4.17 7.62
CA ILE A 155 -11.53 5.22 8.27
C ILE A 155 -11.91 6.26 7.23
N LEU A 156 -13.19 6.64 7.20
CA LEU A 156 -13.69 7.76 6.43
C LEU A 156 -14.18 8.86 7.37
N CYS A 157 -13.58 10.05 7.28
CA CYS A 157 -14.01 11.27 7.95
C CYS A 157 -14.53 12.23 6.88
N ILE A 158 -15.85 12.50 6.88
CA ILE A 158 -16.46 13.24 5.77
C ILE A 158 -17.33 14.36 6.33
N ASP A 159 -16.92 15.61 6.07
CA ASP A 159 -17.63 16.82 6.49
C ASP A 159 -18.34 17.52 5.31
N GLU A 160 -18.42 16.87 4.13
CA GLU A 160 -19.03 17.39 2.92
C GLU A 160 -20.11 16.43 2.38
N ASN A 161 -21.21 16.98 1.86
CA ASN A 161 -22.34 16.15 1.41
C ASN A 161 -22.24 15.71 -0.06
N ASP A 162 -21.67 16.55 -0.92
CA ASP A 162 -21.53 16.27 -2.35
C ASP A 162 -20.22 15.58 -2.63
N VAL A 163 -20.10 14.30 -2.25
CA VAL A 163 -18.88 13.50 -2.42
C VAL A 163 -19.20 12.03 -2.72
N GLN A 164 -18.21 11.32 -3.25
CA GLN A 164 -18.24 9.87 -3.43
C GLN A 164 -17.16 9.25 -2.55
N ALA A 165 -17.57 8.48 -1.55
CA ALA A 165 -16.64 7.83 -0.65
C ALA A 165 -16.99 6.35 -0.45
N SER A 166 -15.97 5.50 -0.49
CA SER A 166 -16.14 4.08 -0.22
C SER A 166 -14.89 3.47 0.38
N HIS A 167 -15.08 2.43 1.18
CA HIS A 167 -13.98 1.61 1.64
C HIS A 167 -14.32 0.13 1.62
N ALA A 168 -13.29 -0.72 1.56
CA ALA A 168 -13.39 -2.17 1.69
C ALA A 168 -12.16 -2.70 2.44
N ALA A 169 -12.37 -3.65 3.35
CA ALA A 169 -11.28 -4.34 4.03
C ALA A 169 -11.55 -5.83 4.05
N VAL A 170 -10.53 -6.61 3.71
CA VAL A 170 -10.56 -8.07 3.76
C VAL A 170 -9.32 -8.57 4.45
N VAL A 171 -9.51 -9.28 5.56
CA VAL A 171 -8.45 -10.05 6.22
C VAL A 171 -8.93 -11.50 6.23
N GLY A 172 -8.22 -12.38 5.58
CA GLY A 172 -8.64 -13.76 5.43
C GLY A 172 -7.48 -14.74 5.46
N LYS A 173 -7.77 -15.93 6.00
CA LYS A 173 -6.86 -17.08 5.84
C LYS A 173 -6.84 -17.52 4.37
N LEU A 174 -5.80 -18.18 4.01
CA LEU A 174 -5.67 -18.82 2.72
C LEU A 174 -6.85 -19.79 2.49
N ASN A 175 -7.47 -19.71 1.32
CA ASN A 175 -8.59 -20.60 1.01
C ASN A 175 -8.08 -22.05 0.87
N GLU A 176 -8.56 -22.93 1.76
CA GLU A 176 -8.16 -24.34 1.80
C GLU A 176 -8.52 -25.09 0.50
N GLU A 177 -9.61 -24.74 -0.17
CA GLU A 177 -9.99 -25.35 -1.45
C GLU A 177 -8.98 -24.99 -2.55
N HIS A 178 -8.51 -23.73 -2.58
CA HIS A 178 -7.48 -23.30 -3.53
C HIS A 178 -6.17 -24.03 -3.27
N ILE A 179 -5.77 -24.17 -2.01
CA ILE A 179 -4.57 -24.95 -1.64
C ILE A 179 -4.74 -26.40 -2.05
N TYR A 180 -5.86 -27.04 -1.68
CA TYR A 180 -6.13 -28.43 -2.06
C TYR A 180 -6.06 -28.62 -3.58
N TYR A 181 -6.64 -27.71 -4.35
CA TYR A 181 -6.58 -27.77 -5.81
C TYR A 181 -5.15 -27.71 -6.33
N LEU A 182 -4.31 -26.79 -5.83
CA LEU A 182 -2.90 -26.67 -6.23
C LEU A 182 -2.09 -27.93 -5.86
N LEU A 183 -2.27 -28.44 -4.63
CA LEU A 183 -1.64 -29.68 -4.18
C LEU A 183 -2.07 -30.89 -5.04
N SER A 184 -3.35 -30.97 -5.41
CA SER A 184 -3.85 -32.05 -6.30
C SER A 184 -3.26 -32.01 -7.71
N ARG A 185 -2.71 -30.85 -8.12
CA ARG A 185 -1.96 -30.67 -9.37
C ARG A 185 -0.48 -30.94 -9.25
N GLY A 186 -0.01 -31.39 -8.09
CA GLY A 186 1.36 -31.79 -7.84
C GLY A 186 2.29 -30.68 -7.33
N LEU A 187 1.77 -29.49 -6.98
CA LEU A 187 2.57 -28.48 -6.33
C LEU A 187 2.82 -28.87 -4.86
N SER A 188 3.99 -28.53 -4.33
CA SER A 188 4.21 -28.55 -2.89
C SER A 188 3.42 -27.42 -2.20
N LEU A 189 3.24 -27.50 -0.89
CA LEU A 189 2.60 -26.42 -0.13
C LEU A 189 3.37 -25.09 -0.27
N ALA A 190 4.70 -25.16 -0.27
CA ALA A 190 5.56 -24.00 -0.49
C ALA A 190 5.33 -23.38 -1.88
N ASP A 191 5.33 -24.19 -2.94
CA ASP A 191 5.07 -23.67 -4.30
C ASP A 191 3.68 -23.08 -4.45
N ALA A 192 2.67 -23.69 -3.79
CA ALA A 192 1.30 -23.16 -3.80
C ALA A 192 1.22 -21.79 -3.09
N ARG A 193 1.84 -21.65 -1.92
CA ARG A 193 1.94 -20.37 -1.20
C ARG A 193 2.67 -19.33 -2.06
N ARG A 194 3.81 -19.68 -2.63
CA ARG A 194 4.59 -18.81 -3.52
C ARG A 194 3.75 -18.33 -4.71
N LEU A 195 3.04 -19.22 -5.37
CA LEU A 195 2.18 -18.85 -6.51
C LEU A 195 1.09 -17.87 -6.12
N ILE A 196 0.47 -18.06 -4.95
CA ILE A 196 -0.56 -17.16 -4.43
C ILE A 196 0.04 -15.80 -4.10
N SER A 197 1.21 -15.77 -3.46
CA SER A 197 1.90 -14.52 -3.13
C SER A 197 2.30 -13.73 -4.36
N LEU A 198 2.82 -14.41 -5.38
CA LEU A 198 3.08 -13.79 -6.67
C LEU A 198 1.80 -13.16 -7.25
N GLY A 199 0.68 -13.89 -7.25
CA GLY A 199 -0.60 -13.36 -7.75
C GLY A 199 -1.09 -12.12 -7.00
N TYR A 200 -0.78 -12.03 -5.71
CA TYR A 200 -1.24 -10.93 -4.84
C TYR A 200 -0.32 -9.72 -4.84
N LEU A 201 0.99 -9.93 -4.77
CA LEU A 201 1.97 -8.85 -4.60
C LEU A 201 2.60 -8.40 -5.92
N LYS A 202 2.68 -9.30 -6.93
CA LYS A 202 3.30 -9.01 -8.22
C LYS A 202 2.75 -7.76 -8.96
N PRO A 203 1.47 -7.39 -8.88
CA PRO A 203 0.99 -6.18 -9.54
C PRO A 203 1.80 -4.92 -9.22
N ILE A 204 2.43 -4.85 -8.03
CA ILE A 204 3.28 -3.71 -7.65
C ILE A 204 4.52 -3.55 -8.54
N GLU A 205 5.03 -4.65 -9.10
CA GLU A 205 6.20 -4.62 -9.97
C GLU A 205 6.02 -3.76 -11.22
N SER A 206 4.76 -3.62 -11.68
CA SER A 206 4.46 -2.83 -12.86
C SER A 206 4.79 -1.34 -12.74
N PHE A 207 4.95 -0.86 -11.50
CA PHE A 207 5.36 0.51 -11.22
C PHE A 207 6.88 0.71 -11.27
N PHE A 208 7.65 -0.38 -11.13
CA PHE A 208 9.11 -0.32 -11.02
C PHE A 208 9.79 -0.83 -12.29
N GLU A 209 11.03 -0.38 -12.50
CA GLU A 209 11.86 -0.77 -13.64
C GLU A 209 13.26 -1.19 -13.19
N GLY A 210 14.02 -1.80 -14.08
CA GLY A 210 15.42 -2.15 -13.89
C GLY A 210 15.70 -3.03 -12.67
N GLU A 211 16.77 -2.73 -11.96
CA GLU A 211 17.25 -3.51 -10.81
C GLU A 211 16.22 -3.59 -9.67
N THR A 212 15.51 -2.50 -9.38
CA THR A 212 14.51 -2.47 -8.31
C THR A 212 13.37 -3.44 -8.58
N ARG A 213 12.90 -3.53 -9.82
CA ARG A 213 11.88 -4.50 -10.21
C ARG A 213 12.35 -5.93 -9.97
N ASN A 214 13.59 -6.26 -10.39
CA ASN A 214 14.16 -7.59 -10.18
C ASN A 214 14.28 -7.92 -8.69
N ARG A 215 14.69 -6.96 -7.85
CA ARG A 215 14.75 -7.14 -6.40
C ARG A 215 13.37 -7.38 -5.77
N ILE A 216 12.32 -6.72 -6.26
CA ILE A 216 10.94 -6.96 -5.82
C ILE A 216 10.52 -8.39 -6.17
N GLU A 217 10.74 -8.81 -7.42
CA GLU A 217 10.43 -10.19 -7.87
C GLU A 217 11.15 -11.22 -7.01
N GLU A 218 12.46 -11.07 -6.82
CA GLU A 218 13.24 -11.95 -5.94
C GLU A 218 12.74 -11.94 -4.49
N ALA A 219 12.34 -10.77 -3.95
CA ALA A 219 11.84 -10.67 -2.58
C ALA A 219 10.51 -11.40 -2.39
N ILE A 220 9.60 -11.32 -3.38
CA ILE A 220 8.34 -12.07 -3.37
C ILE A 220 8.64 -13.58 -3.48
N GLU A 221 9.62 -13.95 -4.29
CA GLU A 221 9.98 -15.35 -4.49
C GLU A 221 10.69 -16.02 -3.31
N ARG A 222 11.54 -15.28 -2.60
CA ARG A 222 12.32 -15.77 -1.45
C ARG A 222 11.60 -15.65 -0.12
N GLY A 223 10.61 -14.78 -0.04
CA GLY A 223 9.94 -14.44 1.21
C GLY A 223 8.99 -15.50 1.75
N ILE A 224 8.84 -16.63 1.02
CA ILE A 224 7.82 -17.66 1.31
C ILE A 224 8.47 -19.03 1.43
#